data_0da0047aa6bb5472d9a966ec8dce84bc
#
_entry.id   0da0047aa6bb5472d9a966ec8dce84bc
#
_cell.length_a   1.000
_cell.length_b   1.000
_cell.length_c   1.000
_cell.angle_alpha   90.00
_cell.angle_beta   90.00
_cell.angle_gamma   90.00
#
_symmetry.space_group_name_H-M   'P 1'
#
loop_
_entity.id
_entity.type
_entity.pdbx_description
1 polymer ?
#
loop_
_entity_poly.entity_id
_entity_poly.type
_entity_poly.pdbx_seq_one_letter_code
_entity_poly.pdbx_strand_id
1 'polypeptide(L)'
;ASWIQGRPVPLKVIGPVGVDRIVDSVNQGYAMDRDYRTSHHGEAMLPTQLGVLQAETVTEGIILEQGHMTITLYTGSHAPIDPAVGYRFDYKGRSVVISGDSLVTDETRRIADGADLLLHDALSEPIVSTLSESASEAGLSRVSKIMADVMDYHASTTSLIELSDQIDVGVIALYHLVPAPVNWFVEKIFERGLPANYVITDDGMWFDLPLQSDEIIITSP
;
A
#
# COMPACT_ATOMS: atom_id res chain seq x y z
N ALA A 1 -2.99 20.58 0.33
CA ALA A 1 -2.86 21.24 -0.98
C ALA A 1 -4.23 21.45 -1.68
N SER A 2 -5.10 20.43 -1.78
CA SER A 2 -6.37 20.53 -2.55
C SER A 2 -7.35 21.61 -2.05
N TRP A 3 -7.37 21.92 -0.76
CA TRP A 3 -8.15 23.03 -0.20
C TRP A 3 -7.76 24.39 -0.80
N ILE A 4 -6.44 24.65 -0.89
CA ILE A 4 -5.91 25.90 -1.49
C ILE A 4 -6.28 25.99 -2.98
N GLN A 5 -6.45 24.86 -3.65
CA GLN A 5 -6.86 24.75 -5.05
C GLN A 5 -8.38 24.81 -5.25
N GLY A 6 -9.16 25.10 -4.20
CA GLY A 6 -10.61 25.34 -4.29
C GLY A 6 -11.48 24.09 -4.10
N ARG A 7 -10.99 23.08 -3.36
CA ARG A 7 -11.85 21.94 -3.01
C ARG A 7 -13.09 22.43 -2.24
N PRO A 8 -14.32 22.07 -2.69
CA PRO A 8 -15.56 22.68 -2.19
C PRO A 8 -16.10 22.03 -0.91
N VAL A 9 -15.50 20.94 -0.45
CA VAL A 9 -15.91 20.17 0.74
C VAL A 9 -14.68 19.72 1.54
N PRO A 10 -14.80 19.42 2.84
CA PRO A 10 -13.74 18.75 3.59
C PRO A 10 -13.27 17.47 2.89
N LEU A 11 -12.00 17.13 3.02
CA LEU A 11 -11.48 15.89 2.44
C LEU A 11 -11.87 14.70 3.32
N LYS A 12 -12.67 13.78 2.76
CA LYS A 12 -12.99 12.53 3.42
C LYS A 12 -11.80 11.58 3.40
N VAL A 13 -11.51 10.96 4.53
CA VAL A 13 -10.51 9.90 4.70
C VAL A 13 -11.23 8.67 5.24
N ILE A 14 -11.30 7.64 4.42
CA ILE A 14 -11.98 6.38 4.73
C ILE A 14 -10.93 5.36 5.14
N GLY A 15 -11.13 4.68 6.25
CA GLY A 15 -10.20 3.68 6.74
C GLY A 15 -10.75 2.85 7.89
N PRO A 16 -9.96 1.88 8.38
CA PRO A 16 -10.36 1.02 9.49
C PRO A 16 -10.41 1.77 10.83
N VAL A 17 -10.73 1.05 11.89
CA VAL A 17 -10.66 1.55 13.28
C VAL A 17 -9.31 2.23 13.53
N GLY A 18 -9.35 3.45 14.09
CA GLY A 18 -8.17 4.28 14.34
C GLY A 18 -7.90 5.36 13.28
N VAL A 19 -8.58 5.35 12.13
CA VAL A 19 -8.46 6.40 11.12
C VAL A 19 -8.84 7.77 11.67
N ASP A 20 -9.82 7.85 12.57
CA ASP A 20 -10.24 9.05 13.29
C ASP A 20 -9.07 9.68 14.06
N ARG A 21 -8.29 8.89 14.78
CA ARG A 21 -7.12 9.37 15.55
C ARG A 21 -6.04 9.96 14.64
N ILE A 22 -5.81 9.35 13.49
CA ILE A 22 -4.85 9.86 12.49
C ILE A 22 -5.35 11.19 11.93
N VAL A 23 -6.61 11.23 11.51
CA VAL A 23 -7.26 12.43 10.97
C VAL A 23 -7.22 13.58 11.97
N ASP A 24 -7.57 13.33 13.23
CA ASP A 24 -7.52 14.33 14.30
C ASP A 24 -6.09 14.85 14.53
N SER A 25 -5.10 13.95 14.53
CA SER A 25 -3.70 14.34 14.70
C SER A 25 -3.21 15.24 13.54
N VAL A 26 -3.58 14.91 12.30
CA VAL A 26 -3.26 15.74 11.13
C VAL A 26 -3.98 17.08 11.21
N ASN A 27 -5.26 17.09 11.56
CA ASN A 27 -6.04 18.33 11.71
C ASN A 27 -5.45 19.25 12.78
N GLN A 28 -5.01 18.71 13.90
CA GLN A 28 -4.34 19.47 14.96
C GLN A 28 -2.96 19.97 14.53
N GLY A 29 -2.15 19.11 13.92
CA GLY A 29 -0.81 19.47 13.45
C GLY A 29 -0.78 20.61 12.43
N TYR A 30 -1.81 20.68 11.57
CA TYR A 30 -1.94 21.72 10.53
C TYR A 30 -2.89 22.86 10.92
N ALA A 31 -3.37 22.95 12.14
CA ALA A 31 -4.30 24.00 12.58
C ALA A 31 -3.73 25.40 12.37
N MET A 32 -2.51 25.66 12.84
CA MET A 32 -1.86 26.96 12.69
C MET A 32 -1.65 27.35 11.21
N ASP A 33 -1.24 26.41 10.35
CA ASP A 33 -1.09 26.67 8.91
C ASP A 33 -2.43 27.08 8.26
N ARG A 34 -3.52 26.39 8.61
CA ARG A 34 -4.86 26.78 8.14
C ARG A 34 -5.24 28.18 8.60
N ASP A 35 -5.05 28.49 9.88
CA ASP A 35 -5.41 29.78 10.46
C ASP A 35 -4.61 30.92 9.81
N TYR A 36 -3.33 30.75 9.58
CA TYR A 36 -2.47 31.74 8.90
C TYR A 36 -2.95 31.98 7.46
N ARG A 37 -3.28 30.93 6.71
CA ARG A 37 -3.76 31.06 5.34
C ARG A 37 -5.12 31.74 5.26
N THR A 38 -6.06 31.33 6.11
CA THR A 38 -7.37 31.96 6.17
C THR A 38 -7.26 33.43 6.61
N SER A 39 -6.43 33.73 7.60
CA SER A 39 -6.20 35.11 8.06
C SER A 39 -5.60 35.98 6.98
N HIS A 40 -4.72 35.44 6.14
CA HIS A 40 -4.07 36.17 5.06
C HIS A 40 -4.97 36.38 3.83
N HIS A 41 -5.68 35.33 3.42
CA HIS A 41 -6.47 35.35 2.17
C HIS A 41 -7.96 35.64 2.38
N GLY A 42 -8.44 35.56 3.62
CA GLY A 42 -9.84 35.75 4.01
C GLY A 42 -10.67 34.47 3.97
N GLU A 43 -11.61 34.36 4.90
CA GLU A 43 -12.54 33.24 5.05
C GLU A 43 -13.40 32.99 3.81
N ALA A 44 -13.72 34.06 3.05
CA ALA A 44 -14.48 33.93 1.79
C ALA A 44 -13.67 33.19 0.70
N MET A 45 -12.34 33.33 0.70
CA MET A 45 -11.46 32.68 -0.28
C MET A 45 -11.00 31.31 0.18
N LEU A 46 -10.61 31.18 1.44
CA LEU A 46 -10.14 29.94 2.06
C LEU A 46 -10.90 29.67 3.35
N PRO A 47 -12.14 29.15 3.26
CA PRO A 47 -12.91 28.78 4.45
C PRO A 47 -12.19 27.73 5.28
N THR A 48 -11.88 28.04 6.55
CA THR A 48 -11.11 27.17 7.46
C THR A 48 -11.72 25.77 7.56
N GLN A 49 -13.07 25.68 7.62
CA GLN A 49 -13.79 24.43 7.73
C GLN A 49 -13.60 23.49 6.53
N LEU A 50 -13.24 24.00 5.36
CA LEU A 50 -12.94 23.18 4.18
C LEU A 50 -11.51 22.67 4.15
N GLY A 51 -10.64 23.26 4.97
CA GLY A 51 -9.24 22.86 5.10
C GLY A 51 -8.99 21.62 5.97
N VAL A 52 -10.04 21.11 6.63
CA VAL A 52 -9.94 19.93 7.49
C VAL A 52 -10.14 18.63 6.73
N LEU A 53 -9.67 17.53 7.36
CA LEU A 53 -9.98 16.16 6.99
C LEU A 53 -11.18 15.68 7.82
N GLN A 54 -12.00 14.82 7.24
CA GLN A 54 -13.11 14.15 7.93
C GLN A 54 -12.92 12.64 7.87
N ALA A 55 -12.82 11.99 9.01
CA ALA A 55 -12.69 10.54 9.10
C ALA A 55 -14.04 9.84 8.84
N GLU A 56 -13.98 8.74 8.14
CA GLU A 56 -15.06 7.75 8.05
C GLU A 56 -14.49 6.39 8.37
N THR A 57 -14.87 5.83 9.52
CA THR A 57 -14.46 4.49 9.93
C THR A 57 -15.34 3.46 9.24
N VAL A 58 -14.70 2.49 8.59
CA VAL A 58 -15.34 1.39 7.89
C VAL A 58 -14.80 0.05 8.36
N THR A 59 -15.52 -1.00 8.05
CA THR A 59 -15.11 -2.40 8.25
C THR A 59 -14.90 -3.06 6.90
N GLU A 60 -14.41 -4.29 6.91
CA GLU A 60 -14.25 -5.12 5.72
C GLU A 60 -15.51 -5.15 4.85
N GLY A 61 -15.34 -5.17 3.54
CA GLY A 61 -16.38 -5.17 2.54
C GLY A 61 -16.33 -3.98 1.58
N ILE A 62 -17.41 -3.76 0.85
CA ILE A 62 -17.51 -2.62 -0.09
C ILE A 62 -17.64 -1.33 0.71
N ILE A 63 -16.68 -0.42 0.52
CA ILE A 63 -16.61 0.86 1.22
C ILE A 63 -16.95 2.06 0.33
N LEU A 64 -16.95 1.87 -0.99
CA LEU A 64 -17.36 2.87 -1.96
C LEU A 64 -17.97 2.20 -3.18
N GLU A 65 -19.14 2.71 -3.61
CA GLU A 65 -19.70 2.48 -4.93
C GLU A 65 -20.10 3.82 -5.52
N GLN A 66 -19.40 4.26 -6.57
CA GLN A 66 -19.70 5.53 -7.22
C GLN A 66 -19.44 5.45 -8.74
N GLY A 67 -20.48 5.69 -9.52
CA GLY A 67 -20.38 5.54 -10.97
C GLY A 67 -20.07 4.10 -11.37
N HIS A 68 -18.89 3.87 -11.92
CA HIS A 68 -18.40 2.54 -12.30
C HIS A 68 -17.25 2.04 -11.40
N MET A 69 -16.96 2.77 -10.32
CA MET A 69 -15.91 2.44 -9.36
C MET A 69 -16.52 1.72 -8.17
N THR A 70 -15.95 0.55 -7.84
CA THR A 70 -16.17 -0.14 -6.57
C THR A 70 -14.84 -0.24 -5.83
N ILE A 71 -14.84 0.08 -4.54
CA ILE A 71 -13.67 -0.11 -3.68
C ILE A 71 -14.05 -1.06 -2.57
N THR A 72 -13.32 -2.14 -2.45
CA THR A 72 -13.47 -3.15 -1.39
C THR A 72 -12.27 -3.09 -0.45
N LEU A 73 -12.52 -2.93 0.84
CA LEU A 73 -11.53 -3.10 1.90
C LEU A 73 -11.52 -4.55 2.36
N TYR A 74 -10.34 -5.13 2.52
CA TYR A 74 -10.17 -6.46 3.07
C TYR A 74 -9.12 -6.48 4.18
N THR A 75 -9.19 -7.47 5.06
CA THR A 75 -8.27 -7.61 6.19
C THR A 75 -7.09 -8.49 5.80
N GLY A 76 -5.87 -7.94 5.97
CA GLY A 76 -4.60 -8.65 5.86
C GLY A 76 -4.10 -9.15 7.21
N SER A 77 -2.81 -9.51 7.27
CA SER A 77 -2.15 -9.99 8.50
C SER A 77 -0.80 -9.33 8.68
N HIS A 78 -0.68 -8.42 9.64
CA HIS A 78 0.56 -7.68 9.94
C HIS A 78 0.70 -7.44 11.45
N ALA A 79 0.66 -8.53 12.24
CA ALA A 79 0.73 -8.40 13.70
C ALA A 79 2.02 -7.68 14.15
N PRO A 80 1.95 -6.75 15.14
CA PRO A 80 0.81 -6.50 16.04
C PRO A 80 -0.21 -5.45 15.54
N ILE A 81 -0.12 -5.02 14.27
CA ILE A 81 -1.07 -4.09 13.67
C ILE A 81 -2.39 -4.82 13.42
N ASP A 82 -3.49 -4.29 13.98
CA ASP A 82 -4.83 -4.87 13.85
C ASP A 82 -5.89 -3.75 13.86
N PRO A 83 -6.69 -3.61 12.80
CA PRO A 83 -6.61 -4.37 11.55
C PRO A 83 -5.50 -3.88 10.61
N ALA A 84 -4.77 -4.81 9.99
CA ALA A 84 -4.03 -4.55 8.77
C ALA A 84 -4.99 -4.67 7.59
N VAL A 85 -4.93 -3.75 6.63
CA VAL A 85 -5.92 -3.69 5.56
C VAL A 85 -5.30 -3.53 4.19
N GLY A 86 -5.92 -4.16 3.20
CA GLY A 86 -5.68 -3.93 1.79
C GLY A 86 -6.95 -3.45 1.09
N TYR A 87 -6.81 -3.07 -0.17
CA TYR A 87 -7.90 -2.55 -0.98
C TYR A 87 -7.93 -3.18 -2.37
N ARG A 88 -9.13 -3.48 -2.85
CA ARG A 88 -9.38 -3.81 -4.25
C ARG A 88 -10.19 -2.69 -4.89
N PHE A 89 -9.75 -2.25 -6.05
CA PHE A 89 -10.40 -1.25 -6.89
C PHE A 89 -10.88 -1.92 -8.17
N ASP A 90 -12.18 -1.87 -8.43
CA ASP A 90 -12.77 -2.34 -9.67
C ASP A 90 -13.34 -1.15 -10.44
N TYR A 91 -12.95 -0.98 -11.70
CA TYR A 91 -13.40 0.10 -12.55
C TYR A 91 -13.56 -0.33 -14.00
N LYS A 92 -14.82 -0.37 -14.49
CA LYS A 92 -15.16 -0.67 -15.90
C LYS A 92 -14.50 -1.95 -16.42
N GLY A 93 -14.47 -2.99 -15.62
CA GLY A 93 -13.91 -4.30 -15.96
C GLY A 93 -12.40 -4.42 -15.77
N ARG A 94 -11.73 -3.39 -15.25
CA ARG A 94 -10.34 -3.44 -14.81
C ARG A 94 -10.27 -3.49 -13.29
N SER A 95 -9.24 -4.14 -12.75
CA SER A 95 -9.11 -4.33 -11.30
C SER A 95 -7.66 -4.22 -10.82
N VAL A 96 -7.50 -3.53 -9.67
CA VAL A 96 -6.21 -3.37 -9.00
C VAL A 96 -6.39 -3.74 -7.53
N VAL A 97 -5.49 -4.56 -7.00
CA VAL A 97 -5.41 -4.89 -5.58
C VAL A 97 -4.13 -4.33 -4.99
N ILE A 98 -4.23 -3.73 -3.82
CA ILE A 98 -3.08 -3.23 -3.04
C ILE A 98 -3.15 -3.88 -1.66
N SER A 99 -2.12 -4.65 -1.29
CA SER A 99 -2.12 -5.44 -0.05
C SER A 99 -2.03 -4.61 1.22
N GLY A 100 -1.35 -3.44 1.18
CA GLY A 100 -0.72 -2.90 2.38
C GLY A 100 0.43 -3.82 2.80
N ASP A 101 0.97 -3.61 4.00
CA ASP A 101 1.96 -4.51 4.57
C ASP A 101 1.22 -5.73 5.15
N SER A 102 1.52 -6.92 4.66
CA SER A 102 0.78 -8.13 5.03
C SER A 102 1.49 -9.41 4.65
N LEU A 103 1.29 -10.46 5.43
CA LEU A 103 1.51 -11.83 4.96
C LEU A 103 0.51 -12.18 3.85
N VAL A 104 0.86 -13.16 3.01
CA VAL A 104 -0.11 -13.78 2.08
C VAL A 104 -1.12 -14.59 2.88
N THR A 105 -2.39 -14.22 2.82
CA THR A 105 -3.50 -14.86 3.53
C THR A 105 -4.48 -15.52 2.56
N ASP A 106 -5.42 -16.32 3.07
CA ASP A 106 -6.53 -16.85 2.24
C ASP A 106 -7.40 -15.71 1.71
N GLU A 107 -7.52 -14.63 2.48
CA GLU A 107 -8.24 -13.44 2.05
C GLU A 107 -7.51 -12.71 0.92
N THR A 108 -6.16 -12.62 0.99
CA THR A 108 -5.35 -12.10 -0.13
C THR A 108 -5.60 -12.92 -1.40
N ARG A 109 -5.63 -14.26 -1.31
CA ARG A 109 -5.94 -15.13 -2.45
C ARG A 109 -7.31 -14.84 -3.03
N ARG A 110 -8.32 -14.80 -2.18
CA ARG A 110 -9.71 -14.57 -2.58
C ARG A 110 -9.91 -13.22 -3.27
N ILE A 111 -9.28 -12.16 -2.73
CA ILE A 111 -9.49 -10.80 -3.24
C ILE A 111 -8.66 -10.50 -4.49
N ALA A 112 -7.50 -11.13 -4.65
CA ALA A 112 -6.62 -10.94 -5.78
C ALA A 112 -6.92 -11.86 -6.97
N ASP A 113 -7.67 -12.94 -6.75
CA ASP A 113 -8.06 -13.84 -7.85
C ASP A 113 -8.89 -13.10 -8.91
N GLY A 114 -8.52 -13.24 -10.16
CA GLY A 114 -9.10 -12.51 -11.31
C GLY A 114 -8.74 -11.03 -11.38
N ALA A 115 -7.76 -10.55 -10.61
CA ALA A 115 -7.32 -9.16 -10.70
C ALA A 115 -6.32 -8.96 -11.84
N ASP A 116 -6.39 -7.79 -12.50
CA ASP A 116 -5.40 -7.43 -13.53
C ASP A 116 -4.03 -7.15 -12.89
N LEU A 117 -4.01 -6.43 -11.77
CA LEU A 117 -2.79 -6.00 -11.09
C LEU A 117 -2.92 -6.21 -9.57
N LEU A 118 -1.97 -6.95 -9.01
CA LEU A 118 -1.74 -7.03 -7.57
C LEU A 118 -0.45 -6.30 -7.21
N LEU A 119 -0.55 -5.23 -6.40
CA LEU A 119 0.60 -4.66 -5.71
C LEU A 119 0.70 -5.30 -4.33
N HIS A 120 1.86 -5.91 -4.01
CA HIS A 120 2.08 -6.56 -2.71
C HIS A 120 3.44 -6.16 -2.15
N ASP A 121 3.51 -5.99 -0.81
CA ASP A 121 4.79 -5.89 -0.13
C ASP A 121 5.60 -7.18 -0.30
N ALA A 122 6.91 -7.10 -0.25
CA ALA A 122 7.75 -8.27 -0.47
C ALA A 122 8.99 -8.26 0.40
N LEU A 123 9.25 -9.41 1.04
CA LEU A 123 10.45 -9.64 1.83
C LEU A 123 11.35 -10.68 1.16
N SER A 124 12.64 -10.38 1.07
CA SER A 124 13.66 -11.35 0.65
C SER A 124 14.22 -12.09 1.85
N GLU A 125 13.72 -13.29 2.12
CA GLU A 125 14.21 -14.16 3.22
C GLU A 125 15.73 -14.37 3.17
N PRO A 126 16.38 -14.64 2.01
CA PRO A 126 17.82 -14.81 1.96
C PRO A 126 18.60 -13.57 2.41
N ILE A 127 18.14 -12.38 2.03
CA ILE A 127 18.82 -11.13 2.41
C ILE A 127 18.62 -10.87 3.90
N VAL A 128 17.39 -10.97 4.40
CA VAL A 128 17.05 -10.69 5.80
C VAL A 128 17.75 -11.65 6.73
N SER A 129 17.75 -12.95 6.41
CA SER A 129 18.46 -13.96 7.22
C SER A 129 19.96 -13.67 7.28
N THR A 130 20.60 -13.37 6.14
CA THR A 130 22.03 -13.04 6.09
C THR A 130 22.35 -11.78 6.92
N LEU A 131 21.48 -10.75 6.86
CA LEU A 131 21.64 -9.53 7.66
C LEU A 131 21.48 -9.80 9.16
N SER A 132 20.50 -10.63 9.54
CA SER A 132 20.27 -11.03 10.93
C SER A 132 21.48 -11.80 11.51
N GLU A 133 22.00 -12.77 10.76
CA GLU A 133 23.17 -13.55 11.15
C GLU A 133 24.41 -12.66 11.28
N SER A 134 24.70 -11.83 10.29
CA SER A 134 25.86 -10.91 10.30
C SER A 134 25.77 -9.93 11.45
N ALA A 135 24.58 -9.41 11.76
CA ALA A 135 24.37 -8.52 12.91
C ALA A 135 24.60 -9.26 14.24
N SER A 136 24.19 -10.52 14.34
CA SER A 136 24.42 -11.36 15.51
C SER A 136 25.92 -11.60 15.74
N GLU A 137 26.65 -11.97 14.69
CA GLU A 137 28.12 -12.17 14.75
C GLU A 137 28.87 -10.89 15.13
N ALA A 138 28.39 -9.74 14.69
CA ALA A 138 28.94 -8.44 15.06
C ALA A 138 28.53 -7.95 16.47
N GLY A 139 27.76 -8.74 17.23
CA GLY A 139 27.28 -8.37 18.56
C GLY A 139 26.14 -7.32 18.56
N LEU A 140 25.53 -7.06 17.40
CA LEU A 140 24.41 -6.11 17.21
C LEU A 140 23.08 -6.80 17.46
N SER A 141 22.87 -7.33 18.67
CA SER A 141 21.72 -8.17 19.02
C SER A 141 20.35 -7.52 18.74
N ARG A 142 20.22 -6.21 18.92
CA ARG A 142 19.00 -5.48 18.61
C ARG A 142 18.68 -5.49 17.10
N VAL A 143 19.70 -5.28 16.26
CA VAL A 143 19.52 -5.28 14.80
C VAL A 143 19.18 -6.69 14.32
N SER A 144 19.91 -7.69 14.81
CA SER A 144 19.64 -9.10 14.51
C SER A 144 18.20 -9.50 14.85
N LYS A 145 17.73 -9.11 16.06
CA LYS A 145 16.35 -9.41 16.46
C LYS A 145 15.31 -8.71 15.55
N ILE A 146 15.49 -7.43 15.23
CA ILE A 146 14.57 -6.71 14.35
C ILE A 146 14.54 -7.38 12.97
N MET A 147 15.69 -7.77 12.40
CA MET A 147 15.74 -8.47 11.12
C MET A 147 15.04 -9.85 11.17
N ALA A 148 15.11 -10.54 12.30
CA ALA A 148 14.36 -11.78 12.47
C ALA A 148 12.84 -11.52 12.55
N ASP A 149 12.44 -10.51 13.33
CA ASP A 149 11.02 -10.21 13.57
C ASP A 149 10.28 -9.76 12.29
N VAL A 150 10.95 -9.06 11.36
CA VAL A 150 10.29 -8.59 10.12
C VAL A 150 9.80 -9.74 9.22
N MET A 151 10.33 -10.95 9.39
CA MET A 151 9.87 -12.14 8.66
C MET A 151 8.50 -12.63 9.12
N ASP A 152 8.04 -12.21 10.31
CA ASP A 152 6.79 -12.69 10.89
C ASP A 152 5.56 -11.94 10.34
N TYR A 153 5.75 -10.82 9.63
CA TYR A 153 4.64 -9.95 9.24
C TYR A 153 4.74 -9.35 7.82
N HIS A 154 5.76 -9.69 7.03
CA HIS A 154 5.87 -9.36 5.60
C HIS A 154 5.81 -10.60 4.72
N ALA A 155 5.23 -10.47 3.53
CA ALA A 155 5.16 -11.57 2.58
C ALA A 155 6.54 -11.89 2.02
N SER A 156 6.98 -13.14 2.17
CA SER A 156 8.20 -13.59 1.50
C SER A 156 8.01 -13.71 -0.01
N THR A 157 9.09 -13.51 -0.78
CA THR A 157 9.06 -13.77 -2.23
C THR A 157 8.65 -15.20 -2.55
N THR A 158 8.99 -16.16 -1.67
CA THR A 158 8.55 -17.56 -1.81
C THR A 158 7.04 -17.70 -1.68
N SER A 159 6.43 -17.10 -0.64
CA SER A 159 4.96 -17.17 -0.45
C SER A 159 4.20 -16.45 -1.57
N LEU A 160 4.79 -15.41 -2.15
CA LEU A 160 4.20 -14.71 -3.28
C LEU A 160 4.25 -15.54 -4.57
N ILE A 161 5.34 -16.28 -4.82
CA ILE A 161 5.43 -17.23 -5.93
C ILE A 161 4.37 -18.33 -5.78
N GLU A 162 4.23 -18.90 -4.58
CA GLU A 162 3.20 -19.90 -4.28
C GLU A 162 1.77 -19.31 -4.46
N LEU A 163 1.57 -18.03 -4.18
CA LEU A 163 0.30 -17.34 -4.42
C LEU A 163 -0.06 -17.36 -5.91
N SER A 164 0.89 -17.02 -6.79
CA SER A 164 0.62 -16.96 -8.22
C SER A 164 0.30 -18.31 -8.86
N ASP A 165 0.70 -19.42 -8.23
CA ASP A 165 0.30 -20.76 -8.68
C ASP A 165 -1.15 -21.13 -8.30
N GLN A 166 -1.79 -20.33 -7.44
CA GLN A 166 -3.10 -20.62 -6.85
C GLN A 166 -4.22 -19.67 -7.34
N ILE A 167 -3.85 -18.53 -7.93
CA ILE A 167 -4.80 -17.51 -8.38
C ILE A 167 -4.52 -17.10 -9.83
N ASP A 168 -5.55 -16.59 -10.50
CA ASP A 168 -5.41 -15.95 -11.81
C ASP A 168 -5.20 -14.44 -11.60
N VAL A 169 -4.00 -13.95 -11.92
CA VAL A 169 -3.63 -12.53 -11.79
C VAL A 169 -2.73 -12.11 -12.95
N GLY A 170 -3.04 -10.98 -13.57
CA GLY A 170 -2.31 -10.51 -14.74
C GLY A 170 -0.85 -10.17 -14.42
N VAL A 171 -0.62 -9.24 -13.49
CA VAL A 171 0.70 -8.81 -13.03
C VAL A 171 0.74 -8.74 -11.52
N ILE A 172 1.83 -9.23 -10.91
CA ILE A 172 2.17 -9.00 -9.50
C ILE A 172 3.33 -8.02 -9.43
N ALA A 173 3.05 -6.84 -8.90
CA ALA A 173 4.01 -5.76 -8.73
C ALA A 173 4.47 -5.70 -7.26
N LEU A 174 5.76 -5.94 -7.03
CA LEU A 174 6.35 -5.96 -5.70
C LEU A 174 6.76 -4.54 -5.29
N TYR A 175 6.16 -4.03 -4.23
CA TYR A 175 6.50 -2.73 -3.64
C TYR A 175 6.89 -2.91 -2.17
N HIS A 176 7.27 -1.85 -1.47
CA HIS A 176 7.68 -1.93 -0.06
C HIS A 176 8.64 -3.10 0.19
N LEU A 177 9.76 -3.12 -0.57
CA LEU A 177 10.73 -4.21 -0.52
C LEU A 177 11.49 -4.22 0.81
N VAL A 178 11.56 -5.37 1.44
CA VAL A 178 12.21 -5.57 2.75
C VAL A 178 13.39 -6.55 2.61
N PRO A 179 14.63 -6.08 2.82
CA PRO A 179 15.04 -4.69 2.96
C PRO A 179 14.99 -3.97 1.60
N ALA A 180 14.83 -2.63 1.62
CA ALA A 180 14.89 -1.85 0.38
C ALA A 180 16.23 -2.08 -0.33
N PRO A 181 16.24 -2.39 -1.64
CA PRO A 181 17.46 -2.59 -2.40
C PRO A 181 18.30 -1.31 -2.43
N VAL A 182 19.56 -1.41 -2.02
CA VAL A 182 20.50 -0.26 -2.02
C VAL A 182 21.24 -0.10 -3.35
N ASN A 183 21.13 -1.09 -4.23
CA ASN A 183 21.73 -1.11 -5.56
C ASN A 183 21.10 -2.22 -6.43
N TRP A 184 21.36 -2.16 -7.74
CA TRP A 184 20.85 -3.13 -8.71
C TRP A 184 21.21 -4.60 -8.40
N PHE A 185 22.33 -4.85 -7.73
CA PHE A 185 22.74 -6.23 -7.38
C PHE A 185 21.82 -6.83 -6.32
N VAL A 186 21.44 -6.05 -5.32
CA VAL A 186 20.46 -6.48 -4.29
C VAL A 186 19.08 -6.66 -4.90
N GLU A 187 18.68 -5.78 -5.83
CA GLU A 187 17.45 -5.91 -6.59
C GLU A 187 17.39 -7.23 -7.37
N LYS A 188 18.48 -7.63 -8.02
CA LYS A 188 18.59 -8.94 -8.72
C LYS A 188 18.43 -10.15 -7.79
N ILE A 189 18.63 -10.00 -6.48
CA ILE A 189 18.33 -11.07 -5.53
C ILE A 189 16.81 -11.21 -5.36
N PHE A 190 16.08 -10.11 -5.31
CA PHE A 190 14.61 -10.14 -5.30
C PHE A 190 14.03 -10.75 -6.58
N GLU A 191 14.58 -10.44 -7.74
CA GLU A 191 14.13 -10.99 -9.02
C GLU A 191 14.35 -12.51 -9.15
N ARG A 192 15.21 -13.07 -8.34
CA ARG A 192 15.64 -14.45 -8.51
C ARG A 192 14.49 -15.43 -8.26
N GLY A 193 14.11 -16.14 -9.31
CA GLY A 193 13.06 -17.15 -9.26
C GLY A 193 11.65 -16.61 -9.42
N LEU A 194 11.49 -15.30 -9.60
CA LEU A 194 10.16 -14.71 -9.86
C LEU A 194 9.65 -15.15 -11.23
N PRO A 195 8.37 -15.53 -11.36
CA PRO A 195 7.71 -15.76 -12.64
C PRO A 195 7.69 -14.52 -13.54
N ALA A 196 7.40 -14.71 -14.82
CA ALA A 196 7.48 -13.64 -15.83
C ALA A 196 6.45 -12.52 -15.65
N ASN A 197 5.37 -12.78 -14.93
CA ASN A 197 4.34 -11.78 -14.61
C ASN A 197 4.63 -10.98 -13.34
N TYR A 198 5.83 -11.12 -12.76
CA TYR A 198 6.27 -10.32 -11.61
C TYR A 198 7.07 -9.11 -12.06
N VAL A 199 6.88 -8.00 -11.37
CA VAL A 199 7.61 -6.74 -11.58
C VAL A 199 8.07 -6.21 -10.24
N ILE A 200 9.36 -5.90 -10.11
CA ILE A 200 9.86 -5.10 -8.99
C ILE A 200 9.59 -3.63 -9.32
N THR A 201 8.90 -2.96 -8.43
CA THR A 201 8.54 -1.56 -8.65
C THR A 201 9.61 -0.60 -8.16
N ASP A 202 9.68 0.54 -8.84
CA ASP A 202 10.49 1.68 -8.46
C ASP A 202 9.61 2.93 -8.38
N ASP A 203 10.06 3.96 -7.66
CA ASP A 203 9.35 5.22 -7.52
C ASP A 203 9.14 5.88 -8.89
N GLY A 204 7.91 6.25 -9.18
CA GLY A 204 7.55 6.88 -10.44
C GLY A 204 7.18 5.91 -11.57
N MET A 205 7.15 4.61 -11.35
CA MET A 205 6.56 3.67 -12.30
C MET A 205 5.06 3.87 -12.48
N TRP A 206 4.59 3.68 -13.69
CA TRP A 206 3.17 3.75 -14.05
C TRP A 206 2.68 2.42 -14.57
N PHE A 207 1.48 2.04 -14.14
CA PHE A 207 0.72 0.90 -14.65
C PHE A 207 -0.56 1.46 -15.28
N ASP A 208 -0.63 1.45 -16.61
CA ASP A 208 -1.84 1.84 -17.34
C ASP A 208 -2.61 0.59 -17.74
N LEU A 209 -3.87 0.55 -17.37
CA LEU A 209 -4.81 -0.55 -17.64
C LEU A 209 -5.90 -0.04 -18.60
N PRO A 210 -5.65 -0.06 -19.92
CA PRO A 210 -6.60 0.46 -20.90
C PRO A 210 -7.95 -0.24 -20.80
N LEU A 211 -9.04 0.52 -20.90
CA LEU A 211 -10.40 -0.04 -20.89
C LEU A 211 -10.63 -0.91 -22.13
N GLN A 212 -11.44 -1.97 -21.98
CA GLN A 212 -11.78 -2.91 -23.05
C GLN A 212 -10.55 -3.66 -23.64
N SER A 213 -9.51 -3.84 -22.82
CA SER A 213 -8.29 -4.55 -23.16
C SER A 213 -7.81 -5.32 -21.93
N ASP A 214 -7.11 -6.43 -22.12
CA ASP A 214 -6.41 -7.15 -21.04
C ASP A 214 -4.96 -6.67 -20.89
N GLU A 215 -4.56 -5.68 -21.69
CA GLU A 215 -3.21 -5.13 -21.68
C GLU A 215 -2.92 -4.37 -20.38
N ILE A 216 -1.69 -4.52 -19.89
CA ILE A 216 -1.12 -3.73 -18.80
C ILE A 216 0.16 -3.09 -19.33
N ILE A 217 0.16 -1.78 -19.48
CA ILE A 217 1.30 -1.03 -19.98
C ILE A 217 2.11 -0.52 -18.80
N ILE A 218 3.35 -0.97 -18.68
CA ILE A 218 4.26 -0.60 -17.60
C ILE A 218 5.29 0.36 -18.14
N THR A 219 5.40 1.53 -17.51
CA THR A 219 6.37 2.57 -17.89
C THR A 219 7.23 2.90 -16.69
N SER A 220 8.54 2.80 -16.85
CA SER A 220 9.54 3.25 -15.88
C SER A 220 9.82 4.75 -16.02
N PRO A 221 10.26 5.45 -14.97
CA PRO A 221 10.60 6.87 -15.00
C PRO A 221 11.80 7.19 -15.90
#